data_8c9cf82556c78fcef71367b138b78797
#
_entry.id   8c9cf82556c78fcef71367b138b78797
#
_cell.length_a   1.000
_cell.length_b   1.000
_cell.length_c   1.000
_cell.angle_alpha   90.00
_cell.angle_beta   90.00
_cell.angle_gamma   90.00
#
_symmetry.space_group_name_H-M   'P 1'
#
loop_
_entity.id
_entity.type
_entity.pdbx_description
1 polymer ?
#
loop_
_entity_poly.entity_id
_entity_poly.type
_entity_poly.pdbx_seq_one_letter_code
_entity_poly.pdbx_strand_id
1 'polypeptide(L)'
;MDMVKRYDVDGVTFDDYFYPYPQANWAGRELDFPDEASWRKYGASSGMTRDDWRRANVNQFIQNVHRSIGALKPWVKFGISPFGIWRPGFPKQVQGLDAFAKLDADSRLWLADGWLDYLSPQLYWPVDSTQQSFPALLNWWSGQNVKHRHLWPSLNAVNVGAKWKPDEIARQIQVVRKQPGANGEVFYHLRALVENRELADVLRAQYLQPALVPASPWLDSISPDKPKLMVTNESSGPHAHWEDPGGEPVWLWVLQFRTDGVWTTEFLPVNQTARTFFSSPPDVIAVSALDRVGNESEPVVLERSAPRTIRLGGKGTGLDWRRNANR
;
A
#
# COMPACT_ATOMS: atom_id res chain seq x y z
N MET A 1 17.25 0.85 12.34
CA MET A 1 16.63 1.50 13.54
C MET A 1 16.89 3.01 13.63
N ASP A 2 18.07 3.50 13.23
CA ASP A 2 18.38 4.94 13.29
C ASP A 2 17.41 5.82 12.47
N MET A 3 17.10 5.43 11.23
CA MET A 3 16.10 6.12 10.39
C MET A 3 14.74 6.21 11.07
N VAL A 4 14.23 5.09 11.61
CA VAL A 4 12.93 5.06 12.28
C VAL A 4 12.90 5.96 13.51
N LYS A 5 14.02 6.08 14.24
CA LYS A 5 14.15 7.00 15.38
C LYS A 5 14.07 8.46 14.96
N ARG A 6 14.84 8.84 13.94
CA ARG A 6 15.09 10.25 13.60
C ARG A 6 14.02 10.88 12.71
N TYR A 7 13.40 10.06 11.87
CA TYR A 7 12.50 10.58 10.84
C TYR A 7 11.05 10.15 11.11
N ASP A 8 10.13 10.99 10.71
CA ASP A 8 8.70 10.69 10.73
C ASP A 8 8.34 9.96 9.43
N VAL A 9 8.59 8.66 9.42
CA VAL A 9 8.31 7.76 8.29
C VAL A 9 7.10 6.88 8.60
N ASP A 10 6.34 6.53 7.56
CA ASP A 10 5.18 5.63 7.66
C ASP A 10 5.52 4.18 7.36
N GLY A 11 6.70 3.95 6.78
CA GLY A 11 7.18 2.60 6.48
C GLY A 11 8.65 2.52 6.14
N VAL A 12 9.19 1.32 6.25
CA VAL A 12 10.55 0.95 5.84
C VAL A 12 10.46 -0.29 4.99
N THR A 13 11.19 -0.32 3.88
CA THR A 13 11.25 -1.49 3.00
C THR A 13 12.68 -1.97 2.81
N PHE A 14 12.85 -3.29 2.71
CA PHE A 14 14.08 -3.93 2.26
C PHE A 14 13.90 -4.46 0.84
N ASP A 15 14.95 -4.33 0.04
CA ASP A 15 15.08 -4.96 -1.26
C ASP A 15 15.48 -6.44 -1.13
N ASP A 16 15.81 -7.13 -2.20
CA ASP A 16 16.02 -8.58 -2.27
C ASP A 16 17.49 -9.04 -2.03
N TYR A 17 18.38 -8.16 -1.61
CA TYR A 17 19.80 -8.44 -1.41
C TYR A 17 20.10 -8.99 0.01
N PHE A 18 19.52 -10.15 0.36
CA PHE A 18 19.79 -10.80 1.66
C PHE A 18 21.14 -11.47 1.66
N TYR A 19 21.40 -12.37 0.72
CA TYR A 19 22.73 -12.75 0.25
C TYR A 19 22.93 -12.22 -1.16
N PRO A 20 24.21 -12.01 -1.61
CA PRO A 20 24.45 -11.51 -2.96
C PRO A 20 23.94 -12.48 -4.02
N TYR A 21 23.50 -11.94 -5.14
CA TYR A 21 23.19 -12.76 -6.32
C TYR A 21 24.40 -13.61 -6.72
N PRO A 22 24.20 -14.85 -7.18
CA PRO A 22 25.27 -15.74 -7.60
C PRO A 22 26.21 -15.07 -8.58
N GLN A 23 27.48 -15.12 -8.27
CA GLN A 23 28.55 -14.63 -9.15
C GLN A 23 29.40 -15.80 -9.62
N ALA A 24 29.96 -15.68 -10.82
CA ALA A 24 30.88 -16.68 -11.35
C ALA A 24 32.28 -16.10 -11.52
N ASN A 25 33.29 -16.95 -11.36
CA ASN A 25 34.66 -16.59 -11.72
C ASN A 25 34.82 -16.60 -13.26
N TRP A 26 36.02 -16.22 -13.73
CA TRP A 26 36.36 -16.18 -15.16
C TRP A 26 36.16 -17.53 -15.91
N ALA A 27 36.15 -18.66 -15.19
CA ALA A 27 35.92 -20.00 -15.74
C ALA A 27 34.43 -20.41 -15.70
N GLY A 28 33.51 -19.48 -15.34
CA GLY A 28 32.07 -19.74 -15.24
C GLY A 28 31.64 -20.53 -14.00
N ARG A 29 32.56 -20.80 -13.04
CA ARG A 29 32.24 -21.51 -11.80
C ARG A 29 31.61 -20.54 -10.81
N GLU A 30 30.46 -20.90 -10.26
CA GLU A 30 29.80 -20.14 -9.19
C GLU A 30 30.72 -20.00 -7.96
N LEU A 31 30.81 -18.79 -7.45
CA LEU A 31 31.57 -18.45 -6.24
C LEU A 31 30.68 -18.58 -5.02
N ASP A 32 31.14 -19.30 -4.01
CA ASP A 32 30.47 -19.32 -2.72
C ASP A 32 30.72 -18.00 -1.95
N PHE A 33 29.76 -17.62 -1.12
CA PHE A 33 29.93 -16.43 -0.27
C PHE A 33 31.03 -16.67 0.78
N PRO A 34 31.95 -15.72 1.01
CA PRO A 34 33.16 -15.96 1.80
C PRO A 34 32.92 -15.83 3.32
N ASP A 35 31.95 -16.56 3.87
CA ASP A 35 31.58 -16.54 5.30
C ASP A 35 32.11 -17.76 6.09
N GLU A 36 33.08 -18.52 5.53
CA GLU A 36 33.63 -19.74 6.13
C GLU A 36 34.11 -19.52 7.59
N ALA A 37 34.77 -18.40 7.86
CA ALA A 37 35.24 -18.10 9.22
C ALA A 37 34.06 -17.91 10.20
N SER A 38 33.01 -17.22 9.77
CA SER A 38 31.79 -17.03 10.56
C SER A 38 31.06 -18.34 10.76
N TRP A 39 30.95 -19.15 9.70
CA TRP A 39 30.33 -20.48 9.77
C TRP A 39 31.05 -21.35 10.79
N ARG A 40 32.38 -21.47 10.72
CA ARG A 40 33.17 -22.27 11.69
C ARG A 40 32.96 -21.80 13.12
N LYS A 41 32.87 -20.50 13.33
CA LYS A 41 32.76 -19.91 14.67
C LYS A 41 31.36 -20.02 15.26
N TYR A 42 30.30 -19.83 14.46
CA TYR A 42 28.93 -19.65 14.95
C TYR A 42 27.94 -20.69 14.46
N GLY A 43 28.23 -21.39 13.35
CA GLY A 43 27.28 -22.30 12.69
C GLY A 43 27.64 -23.77 12.80
N ALA A 44 28.92 -24.13 12.73
CA ALA A 44 29.36 -25.53 12.61
C ALA A 44 28.90 -26.45 13.75
N SER A 45 28.68 -25.91 14.94
CA SER A 45 28.18 -26.67 16.11
C SER A 45 26.66 -26.73 16.20
N SER A 46 25.92 -26.07 15.30
CA SER A 46 24.46 -25.97 15.35
C SER A 46 23.73 -27.22 14.90
N GLY A 47 24.40 -28.15 14.22
CA GLY A 47 23.79 -29.30 13.54
C GLY A 47 23.09 -28.97 12.22
N MET A 48 23.11 -27.73 11.78
CA MET A 48 22.54 -27.29 10.51
C MET A 48 23.52 -27.48 9.36
N THR A 49 23.01 -27.50 8.12
CA THR A 49 23.84 -27.23 6.95
C THR A 49 24.25 -25.73 6.94
N ARG A 50 25.30 -25.37 6.19
CA ARG A 50 25.72 -23.97 6.08
C ARG A 50 24.64 -23.08 5.46
N ASP A 51 23.93 -23.57 4.45
CA ASP A 51 22.83 -22.84 3.82
C ASP A 51 21.62 -22.66 4.77
N ASP A 52 21.30 -23.69 5.56
CA ASP A 52 20.23 -23.55 6.55
C ASP A 52 20.62 -22.56 7.67
N TRP A 53 21.88 -22.53 8.07
CA TRP A 53 22.40 -21.56 9.02
C TRP A 53 22.34 -20.12 8.46
N ARG A 54 22.69 -19.92 7.18
CA ARG A 54 22.55 -18.64 6.48
C ARG A 54 21.10 -18.16 6.49
N ARG A 55 20.16 -19.02 6.06
CA ARG A 55 18.73 -18.72 6.09
C ARG A 55 18.20 -18.43 7.50
N ALA A 56 18.63 -19.20 8.49
CA ALA A 56 18.24 -18.98 9.88
C ALA A 56 18.70 -17.61 10.38
N ASN A 57 19.90 -17.16 10.01
CA ASN A 57 20.40 -15.83 10.36
C ASN A 57 19.57 -14.73 9.68
N VAL A 58 19.27 -14.87 8.39
CA VAL A 58 18.42 -13.91 7.68
C VAL A 58 17.02 -13.87 8.30
N ASN A 59 16.40 -15.01 8.55
CA ASN A 59 15.08 -15.13 9.18
C ASN A 59 15.07 -14.42 10.55
N GLN A 60 16.08 -14.68 11.38
CA GLN A 60 16.20 -14.05 12.70
C GLN A 60 16.39 -12.53 12.58
N PHE A 61 17.18 -12.08 11.59
CA PHE A 61 17.37 -10.65 11.34
C PHE A 61 16.05 -9.97 10.94
N ILE A 62 15.29 -10.53 10.01
CA ILE A 62 14.00 -10.00 9.58
C ILE A 62 13.02 -9.92 10.76
N GLN A 63 12.88 -11.00 11.53
CA GLN A 63 12.03 -11.03 12.70
C GLN A 63 12.42 -9.98 13.75
N ASN A 64 13.71 -9.81 13.98
CA ASN A 64 14.20 -8.81 14.93
C ASN A 64 13.96 -7.38 14.46
N VAL A 65 14.14 -7.09 13.16
CA VAL A 65 13.84 -5.77 12.58
C VAL A 65 12.36 -5.44 12.74
N HIS A 66 11.46 -6.32 12.33
CA HIS A 66 10.01 -6.15 12.47
C HIS A 66 9.62 -5.86 13.94
N ARG A 67 10.08 -6.70 14.87
CA ARG A 67 9.81 -6.53 16.30
C ARG A 67 10.35 -5.20 16.84
N SER A 68 11.55 -4.81 16.41
CA SER A 68 12.21 -3.59 16.89
C SER A 68 11.53 -2.33 16.34
N ILE A 69 11.02 -2.35 15.11
CA ILE A 69 10.25 -1.25 14.53
C ILE A 69 8.94 -1.09 15.30
N GLY A 70 8.18 -2.18 15.48
CA GLY A 70 6.91 -2.14 16.20
C GLY A 70 7.04 -1.68 17.65
N ALA A 71 8.12 -2.06 18.35
CA ALA A 71 8.40 -1.59 19.71
C ALA A 71 8.77 -0.10 19.77
N LEU A 72 9.32 0.47 18.70
CA LEU A 72 9.74 1.87 18.67
C LEU A 72 8.65 2.83 18.18
N LYS A 73 7.98 2.46 17.08
CA LYS A 73 6.89 3.22 16.44
C LYS A 73 5.85 2.23 15.90
N PRO A 74 4.79 1.92 16.65
CA PRO A 74 3.83 0.88 16.30
C PRO A 74 3.12 1.08 14.96
N TRP A 75 3.02 2.32 14.49
CA TRP A 75 2.38 2.65 13.21
C TRP A 75 3.28 2.48 11.98
N VAL A 76 4.61 2.32 12.17
CA VAL A 76 5.55 2.22 11.05
C VAL A 76 5.52 0.82 10.46
N LYS A 77 5.10 0.72 9.20
CA LYS A 77 5.02 -0.54 8.46
C LYS A 77 6.42 -1.02 8.04
N PHE A 78 6.70 -2.29 8.24
CA PHE A 78 7.89 -2.94 7.71
C PHE A 78 7.53 -3.81 6.52
N GLY A 79 8.18 -3.57 5.38
CA GLY A 79 7.94 -4.31 4.15
C GLY A 79 9.20 -4.88 3.53
N ILE A 80 8.99 -5.84 2.66
CA ILE A 80 10.07 -6.48 1.89
C ILE A 80 9.65 -6.60 0.43
N SER A 81 10.57 -6.24 -0.47
CA SER A 81 10.45 -6.44 -1.91
C SER A 81 11.37 -7.58 -2.37
N PRO A 82 11.01 -8.85 -2.14
CA PRO A 82 11.85 -9.98 -2.47
C PRO A 82 11.80 -10.30 -3.95
N PHE A 83 12.75 -11.09 -4.43
CA PHE A 83 12.67 -11.70 -5.76
C PHE A 83 11.31 -12.38 -5.95
N GLY A 84 10.68 -12.19 -7.11
CA GLY A 84 9.29 -12.58 -7.34
C GLY A 84 9.01 -14.07 -7.31
N ILE A 85 10.03 -14.91 -7.48
CA ILE A 85 9.96 -16.37 -7.40
C ILE A 85 10.62 -16.83 -6.10
N TRP A 86 9.84 -17.41 -5.19
CA TRP A 86 10.39 -18.02 -3.98
C TRP A 86 11.28 -19.20 -4.32
N ARG A 87 10.75 -20.17 -5.09
CA ARG A 87 11.47 -21.33 -5.62
C ARG A 87 10.89 -21.75 -6.96
N PRO A 88 11.68 -22.29 -7.90
CA PRO A 88 11.17 -22.98 -9.09
C PRO A 88 10.20 -24.12 -8.70
N GLY A 89 9.12 -24.28 -9.48
CA GLY A 89 8.06 -25.24 -9.18
C GLY A 89 7.02 -24.77 -8.16
N PHE A 90 7.08 -23.50 -7.69
CA PHE A 90 6.10 -22.86 -6.82
C PHE A 90 5.64 -21.51 -7.39
N PRO A 91 4.50 -21.49 -8.13
CA PRO A 91 3.66 -22.63 -8.59
C PRO A 91 4.35 -23.56 -9.59
N LYS A 92 3.77 -24.74 -9.82
CA LYS A 92 4.38 -25.89 -10.54
C LYS A 92 5.04 -25.54 -11.89
N GLN A 93 4.45 -24.63 -12.67
CA GLN A 93 4.96 -24.24 -13.99
C GLN A 93 6.12 -23.23 -13.93
N VAL A 94 6.36 -22.61 -12.78
CA VAL A 94 7.32 -21.51 -12.64
C VAL A 94 8.75 -22.03 -12.65
N GLN A 95 9.59 -21.37 -13.46
CA GLN A 95 11.02 -21.60 -13.57
C GLN A 95 11.77 -20.27 -13.33
N GLY A 96 13.02 -20.33 -12.91
CA GLY A 96 13.87 -19.17 -12.68
C GLY A 96 14.82 -19.38 -11.51
N LEU A 97 15.30 -18.25 -10.95
CA LEU A 97 16.20 -18.28 -9.79
C LEU A 97 15.46 -18.86 -8.57
N ASP A 98 16.13 -19.75 -7.84
CA ASP A 98 15.69 -20.21 -6.52
C ASP A 98 16.16 -19.22 -5.45
N ALA A 99 15.31 -18.25 -5.09
CA ALA A 99 15.68 -17.23 -4.10
C ALA A 99 15.90 -17.83 -2.70
N PHE A 100 15.16 -18.87 -2.35
CA PHE A 100 15.35 -19.59 -1.10
C PHE A 100 16.74 -20.22 -0.99
N ALA A 101 17.25 -20.81 -2.09
CA ALA A 101 18.53 -21.50 -2.09
C ALA A 101 19.72 -20.61 -2.47
N LYS A 102 19.49 -19.56 -3.27
CA LYS A 102 20.58 -18.73 -3.82
C LYS A 102 20.78 -17.39 -3.11
N LEU A 103 19.72 -16.87 -2.50
CA LEU A 103 19.76 -15.62 -1.75
C LEU A 103 19.53 -15.86 -0.25
N ASP A 104 19.42 -17.10 0.17
CA ASP A 104 19.07 -17.51 1.53
C ASP A 104 17.83 -16.78 2.07
N ALA A 105 16.87 -16.50 1.17
CA ALA A 105 15.69 -15.66 1.41
C ALA A 105 14.42 -16.51 1.50
N ASP A 106 13.93 -16.77 2.72
CA ASP A 106 12.66 -17.47 2.92
C ASP A 106 11.48 -16.47 3.04
N SER A 107 11.27 -15.71 1.97
CA SER A 107 10.21 -14.68 1.92
C SER A 107 8.79 -15.25 2.08
N ARG A 108 8.59 -16.53 1.75
CA ARG A 108 7.35 -17.25 2.04
C ARG A 108 7.10 -17.38 3.54
N LEU A 109 8.12 -17.80 4.30
CA LEU A 109 8.03 -17.91 5.75
C LEU A 109 7.71 -16.55 6.38
N TRP A 110 8.41 -15.50 5.96
CA TRP A 110 8.22 -14.16 6.54
C TRP A 110 6.80 -13.63 6.36
N LEU A 111 6.19 -13.90 5.18
CA LEU A 111 4.79 -13.57 4.92
C LEU A 111 3.82 -14.44 5.74
N ALA A 112 4.03 -15.75 5.74
CA ALA A 112 3.16 -16.71 6.41
C ALA A 112 3.14 -16.53 7.94
N ASP A 113 4.28 -16.19 8.54
CA ASP A 113 4.41 -15.93 9.96
C ASP A 113 4.08 -14.48 10.35
N GLY A 114 3.92 -13.58 9.36
CA GLY A 114 3.57 -12.17 9.58
C GLY A 114 4.71 -11.35 10.15
N TRP A 115 5.96 -11.63 9.79
CA TRP A 115 7.15 -10.87 10.18
C TRP A 115 7.36 -9.62 9.31
N LEU A 116 6.33 -9.22 8.58
CA LEU A 116 6.27 -8.01 7.77
C LEU A 116 4.82 -7.52 7.72
N ASP A 117 4.63 -6.26 7.39
CA ASP A 117 3.32 -5.63 7.25
C ASP A 117 2.85 -5.60 5.80
N TYR A 118 3.79 -5.60 4.87
CA TYR A 118 3.51 -5.77 3.44
C TYR A 118 4.61 -6.54 2.72
N LEU A 119 4.23 -7.33 1.72
CA LEU A 119 5.12 -7.98 0.79
C LEU A 119 4.94 -7.36 -0.60
N SER A 120 6.06 -6.96 -1.23
CA SER A 120 6.08 -6.41 -2.58
C SER A 120 6.93 -7.30 -3.50
N PRO A 121 6.46 -8.52 -3.88
CA PRO A 121 7.25 -9.44 -4.68
C PRO A 121 7.50 -8.85 -6.07
N GLN A 122 8.74 -8.92 -6.56
CA GLN A 122 9.19 -8.37 -7.85
C GLN A 122 8.69 -9.24 -9.00
N LEU A 123 7.44 -9.01 -9.45
CA LEU A 123 6.82 -9.77 -10.53
C LEU A 123 7.16 -9.14 -11.90
N TYR A 124 8.44 -9.16 -12.26
CA TYR A 124 9.00 -8.43 -13.41
C TYR A 124 8.86 -9.17 -14.75
N TRP A 125 7.79 -9.93 -14.92
CA TRP A 125 7.47 -10.67 -16.13
C TRP A 125 6.09 -10.30 -16.68
N PRO A 126 5.89 -10.40 -18.01
CA PRO A 126 4.60 -10.04 -18.59
C PRO A 126 3.49 -11.02 -18.21
N VAL A 127 2.24 -10.56 -18.35
CA VAL A 127 1.04 -11.35 -18.08
C VAL A 127 1.05 -12.66 -18.87
N ASP A 128 1.50 -12.63 -20.12
CA ASP A 128 1.50 -13.78 -21.03
C ASP A 128 2.75 -14.67 -20.93
N SER A 129 3.64 -14.41 -19.95
CA SER A 129 4.79 -15.31 -19.72
C SER A 129 4.30 -16.68 -19.28
N THR A 130 4.83 -17.73 -19.90
CA THR A 130 4.44 -19.12 -19.57
C THR A 130 5.20 -19.69 -18.39
N GLN A 131 6.49 -19.36 -18.27
CA GLN A 131 7.38 -19.88 -17.21
C GLN A 131 7.44 -18.97 -15.97
N GLN A 132 7.16 -17.68 -16.14
CA GLN A 132 7.10 -16.70 -15.06
C GLN A 132 5.80 -15.90 -15.13
N SER A 133 4.69 -16.61 -15.24
CA SER A 133 3.36 -15.98 -15.39
C SER A 133 3.05 -15.02 -14.24
N PHE A 134 2.89 -13.74 -14.55
CA PHE A 134 2.52 -12.71 -13.56
C PHE A 134 1.26 -13.09 -12.76
N PRO A 135 0.13 -13.50 -13.40
CA PRO A 135 -1.07 -13.89 -12.66
C PRO A 135 -0.85 -15.15 -11.80
N ALA A 136 -0.09 -16.11 -12.28
CA ALA A 136 0.15 -17.35 -11.53
C ALA A 136 1.01 -17.10 -10.28
N LEU A 137 2.05 -16.27 -10.41
CA LEU A 137 2.89 -15.87 -9.28
C LEU A 137 2.11 -15.05 -8.26
N LEU A 138 1.32 -14.06 -8.71
CA LEU A 138 0.51 -13.24 -7.84
C LEU A 138 -0.52 -14.08 -7.06
N ASN A 139 -1.22 -14.97 -7.73
CA ASN A 139 -2.17 -15.89 -7.10
C ASN A 139 -1.48 -16.81 -6.09
N TRP A 140 -0.28 -17.30 -6.41
CA TRP A 140 0.49 -18.13 -5.48
C TRP A 140 0.89 -17.34 -4.22
N TRP A 141 1.40 -16.12 -4.36
CA TRP A 141 1.74 -15.26 -3.22
C TRP A 141 0.51 -14.93 -2.36
N SER A 142 -0.63 -14.65 -3.00
CA SER A 142 -1.89 -14.44 -2.28
C SER A 142 -2.27 -15.66 -1.43
N GLY A 143 -2.11 -16.87 -1.97
CA GLY A 143 -2.36 -18.10 -1.22
C GLY A 143 -1.38 -18.38 -0.07
N GLN A 144 -0.18 -17.75 -0.06
CA GLN A 144 0.76 -17.84 1.06
C GLN A 144 0.46 -16.83 2.17
N ASN A 145 -0.37 -15.83 1.92
CA ASN A 145 -0.64 -14.70 2.80
C ASN A 145 -1.71 -15.02 3.88
N VAL A 146 -1.47 -16.03 4.68
CA VAL A 146 -2.41 -16.51 5.71
C VAL A 146 -2.61 -15.53 6.88
N LYS A 147 -1.74 -14.52 7.02
CA LYS A 147 -1.85 -13.45 8.02
C LYS A 147 -2.51 -12.20 7.47
N HIS A 148 -3.00 -12.23 6.22
CA HIS A 148 -3.69 -11.12 5.56
C HIS A 148 -2.91 -9.79 5.59
N ARG A 149 -1.58 -9.87 5.45
CA ARG A 149 -0.72 -8.69 5.29
C ARG A 149 -0.97 -8.05 3.93
N HIS A 150 -0.55 -6.81 3.74
CA HIS A 150 -0.68 -6.22 2.42
C HIS A 150 0.18 -6.97 1.40
N LEU A 151 -0.41 -7.25 0.24
CA LEU A 151 0.30 -7.80 -0.92
C LEU A 151 0.26 -6.78 -2.04
N TRP A 152 1.41 -6.13 -2.29
CA TRP A 152 1.60 -5.08 -3.28
C TRP A 152 2.68 -5.49 -4.28
N PRO A 153 2.36 -6.30 -5.30
CA PRO A 153 3.38 -6.74 -6.25
C PRO A 153 4.10 -5.56 -6.89
N SER A 154 5.42 -5.70 -7.05
CA SER A 154 6.24 -4.72 -7.76
C SER A 154 6.20 -4.98 -9.26
N LEU A 155 5.87 -3.94 -10.02
CA LEU A 155 5.72 -3.93 -11.47
C LEU A 155 6.93 -3.24 -12.12
N ASN A 156 7.51 -3.84 -13.17
CA ASN A 156 8.68 -3.28 -13.82
C ASN A 156 8.33 -2.22 -14.87
N ALA A 157 8.11 -1.00 -14.44
CA ALA A 157 7.83 0.14 -15.29
C ALA A 157 8.98 0.50 -16.26
N VAL A 158 10.22 0.11 -15.94
CA VAL A 158 11.41 0.35 -16.79
C VAL A 158 11.34 -0.41 -18.11
N ASN A 159 10.65 -1.54 -18.12
CA ASN A 159 10.50 -2.33 -19.36
C ASN A 159 9.56 -1.69 -20.39
N VAL A 160 8.76 -0.71 -20.02
CA VAL A 160 7.86 0.00 -20.94
C VAL A 160 8.66 0.89 -21.92
N GLY A 161 8.43 0.68 -23.21
CA GLY A 161 9.19 1.34 -24.27
C GLY A 161 10.50 0.63 -24.65
N ALA A 162 11.01 -0.27 -23.77
CA ALA A 162 12.18 -1.09 -24.05
C ALA A 162 11.82 -2.50 -24.53
N LYS A 163 11.03 -3.22 -23.72
CA LYS A 163 10.61 -4.60 -24.00
C LYS A 163 9.09 -4.78 -24.02
N TRP A 164 8.36 -3.87 -23.36
CA TRP A 164 6.91 -3.93 -23.21
C TRP A 164 6.26 -2.70 -23.84
N LYS A 165 5.03 -2.90 -24.27
CA LYS A 165 4.13 -1.78 -24.60
C LYS A 165 3.52 -1.24 -23.32
N PRO A 166 3.05 0.03 -23.30
CA PRO A 166 2.44 0.63 -22.10
C PRO A 166 1.21 -0.12 -21.58
N ASP A 167 0.46 -0.79 -22.46
CA ASP A 167 -0.71 -1.58 -22.11
C ASP A 167 -0.38 -2.80 -21.21
N GLU A 168 0.85 -3.30 -21.23
CA GLU A 168 1.26 -4.39 -20.35
C GLU A 168 1.11 -3.99 -18.87
N ILE A 169 1.54 -2.78 -18.49
CA ILE A 169 1.37 -2.29 -17.12
C ILE A 169 -0.11 -2.14 -16.77
N ALA A 170 -0.94 -1.63 -17.71
CA ALA A 170 -2.39 -1.56 -17.49
C ALA A 170 -3.00 -2.96 -17.25
N ARG A 171 -2.58 -3.96 -18.01
CA ARG A 171 -3.02 -5.37 -17.84
C ARG A 171 -2.60 -5.92 -16.46
N GLN A 172 -1.37 -5.66 -16.03
CA GLN A 172 -0.87 -6.08 -14.72
C GLN A 172 -1.69 -5.43 -13.59
N ILE A 173 -1.97 -4.11 -13.65
CA ILE A 173 -2.84 -3.41 -12.71
C ILE A 173 -4.23 -4.07 -12.66
N GLN A 174 -4.82 -4.40 -13.81
CA GLN A 174 -6.12 -5.08 -13.86
C GLN A 174 -6.09 -6.48 -13.25
N VAL A 175 -4.98 -7.21 -13.39
CA VAL A 175 -4.79 -8.50 -12.72
C VAL A 175 -4.70 -8.32 -11.21
N VAL A 176 -3.93 -7.32 -10.73
CA VAL A 176 -3.80 -7.01 -9.29
C VAL A 176 -5.17 -6.68 -8.69
N ARG A 177 -5.93 -5.80 -9.33
CA ARG A 177 -7.27 -5.38 -8.85
C ARG A 177 -8.30 -6.52 -8.77
N LYS A 178 -8.11 -7.56 -9.57
CA LYS A 178 -8.98 -8.76 -9.58
C LYS A 178 -8.50 -9.85 -8.64
N GLN A 179 -7.27 -9.77 -8.14
CA GLN A 179 -6.68 -10.80 -7.29
C GLN A 179 -7.12 -10.62 -5.84
N PRO A 180 -7.91 -11.54 -5.27
CA PRO A 180 -8.22 -11.49 -3.84
C PRO A 180 -6.95 -11.47 -2.99
N GLY A 181 -6.90 -10.59 -1.98
CA GLY A 181 -5.75 -10.45 -1.09
C GLY A 181 -4.62 -9.54 -1.60
N ALA A 182 -4.65 -9.10 -2.88
CA ALA A 182 -3.83 -8.01 -3.37
C ALA A 182 -4.62 -6.69 -3.30
N ASN A 183 -4.04 -5.64 -2.74
CA ASN A 183 -4.74 -4.39 -2.46
C ASN A 183 -3.94 -3.13 -2.82
N GLY A 184 -3.00 -3.27 -3.73
CA GLY A 184 -2.17 -2.20 -4.28
C GLY A 184 -1.01 -2.76 -5.10
N GLU A 185 -0.22 -1.89 -5.66
CA GLU A 185 0.99 -2.22 -6.42
C GLU A 185 2.11 -1.19 -6.20
N VAL A 186 3.35 -1.59 -6.48
CA VAL A 186 4.54 -0.75 -6.43
C VAL A 186 5.17 -0.71 -7.82
N PHE A 187 5.68 0.43 -8.24
CA PHE A 187 6.34 0.58 -9.54
C PHE A 187 7.85 0.70 -9.40
N TYR A 188 8.58 -0.17 -10.05
CA TYR A 188 10.02 -0.05 -10.22
C TYR A 188 10.32 0.62 -11.55
N HIS A 189 10.85 1.86 -11.55
CA HIS A 189 11.08 2.80 -10.48
C HIS A 189 10.52 4.18 -10.87
N LEU A 190 10.54 5.15 -9.93
CA LEU A 190 9.98 6.50 -10.11
C LEU A 190 10.44 7.19 -11.40
N ARG A 191 11.73 7.10 -11.76
CA ARG A 191 12.27 7.73 -12.98
C ARG A 191 11.53 7.29 -14.25
N ALA A 192 11.17 6.00 -14.34
CA ALA A 192 10.41 5.50 -15.48
C ALA A 192 9.00 6.14 -15.56
N LEU A 193 8.38 6.43 -14.41
CA LEU A 193 7.06 7.08 -14.36
C LEU A 193 7.14 8.55 -14.79
N VAL A 194 8.24 9.24 -14.46
CA VAL A 194 8.41 10.67 -14.74
C VAL A 194 8.87 10.92 -16.18
N GLU A 195 9.78 10.09 -16.69
CA GLU A 195 10.40 10.30 -18.01
C GLU A 195 9.62 9.65 -19.17
N ASN A 196 8.78 8.64 -18.91
CA ASN A 196 8.00 7.95 -19.94
C ASN A 196 6.57 8.50 -20.03
N ARG A 197 6.32 9.39 -21.01
CA ARG A 197 5.03 10.04 -21.20
C ARG A 197 3.90 9.06 -21.52
N GLU A 198 4.15 8.05 -22.35
CA GLU A 198 3.13 7.07 -22.74
C GLU A 198 2.69 6.24 -21.51
N LEU A 199 3.64 5.84 -20.66
CA LEU A 199 3.33 5.16 -19.40
C LEU A 199 2.55 6.08 -18.47
N ALA A 200 2.93 7.36 -18.36
CA ALA A 200 2.22 8.32 -17.49
C ALA A 200 0.77 8.50 -17.94
N ASP A 201 0.49 8.54 -19.25
CA ASP A 201 -0.86 8.66 -19.79
C ASP A 201 -1.70 7.40 -19.49
N VAL A 202 -1.12 6.21 -19.63
CA VAL A 202 -1.76 4.95 -19.26
C VAL A 202 -2.09 4.94 -17.76
N LEU A 203 -1.16 5.35 -16.90
CA LEU A 203 -1.38 5.36 -15.45
C LEU A 203 -2.47 6.39 -15.05
N ARG A 204 -2.50 7.57 -15.64
CA ARG A 204 -3.59 8.54 -15.39
C ARG A 204 -4.95 7.95 -15.70
N ALA A 205 -5.08 7.13 -16.75
CA ALA A 205 -6.32 6.45 -17.08
C ALA A 205 -6.70 5.33 -16.06
N GLN A 206 -5.73 4.79 -15.33
CA GLN A 206 -5.97 3.77 -14.30
C GLN A 206 -6.29 4.39 -12.92
N TYR A 207 -5.78 5.59 -12.62
CA TYR A 207 -5.90 6.24 -11.31
C TYR A 207 -6.65 7.58 -11.42
N LEU A 208 -7.94 7.50 -11.76
CA LEU A 208 -8.80 8.68 -11.96
C LEU A 208 -9.23 9.34 -10.64
N GLN A 209 -9.25 8.58 -9.57
CA GLN A 209 -9.63 9.03 -8.24
C GLN A 209 -8.52 8.69 -7.24
N PRO A 210 -8.27 9.54 -6.24
CA PRO A 210 -7.38 9.22 -5.14
C PRO A 210 -7.97 8.05 -4.33
N ALA A 211 -7.11 7.22 -3.75
CA ALA A 211 -7.50 6.11 -2.89
C ALA A 211 -6.72 6.15 -1.58
N LEU A 212 -7.35 5.72 -0.50
CA LEU A 212 -6.68 5.51 0.78
C LEU A 212 -5.72 4.32 0.71
N VAL A 213 -4.64 4.41 1.46
CA VAL A 213 -3.84 3.22 1.77
C VAL A 213 -4.70 2.29 2.63
N PRO A 214 -4.80 1.00 2.30
CA PRO A 214 -5.62 0.07 3.07
C PRO A 214 -5.23 0.01 4.54
N ALA A 215 -6.21 -0.12 5.42
CA ALA A 215 -6.00 -0.25 6.85
C ALA A 215 -5.10 -1.45 7.21
N SER A 216 -4.29 -1.29 8.27
CA SER A 216 -3.41 -2.33 8.80
C SER A 216 -3.90 -2.78 10.19
N PRO A 217 -5.02 -3.52 10.28
CA PRO A 217 -5.70 -3.83 11.55
C PRO A 217 -4.87 -4.70 12.50
N TRP A 218 -3.79 -5.29 12.03
CA TRP A 218 -2.83 -6.03 12.86
C TRP A 218 -1.83 -5.10 13.61
N LEU A 219 -1.73 -3.83 13.22
CA LEU A 219 -0.94 -2.81 13.92
C LEU A 219 -1.82 -2.09 14.94
N ASP A 220 -3.01 -1.69 14.53
CA ASP A 220 -4.06 -1.13 15.34
C ASP A 220 -5.41 -1.35 14.63
N SER A 221 -6.47 -1.63 15.39
CA SER A 221 -7.82 -1.88 14.88
C SER A 221 -8.87 -0.91 15.42
N ILE A 222 -8.43 0.15 16.12
CA ILE A 222 -9.33 1.13 16.72
C ILE A 222 -9.43 2.32 15.75
N SER A 223 -10.62 2.56 15.21
CA SER A 223 -10.86 3.72 14.35
C SER A 223 -11.04 5.00 15.19
N PRO A 224 -10.68 6.17 14.66
CA PRO A 224 -11.09 7.45 15.25
C PRO A 224 -12.60 7.55 15.42
N ASP A 225 -13.05 8.37 16.35
CA ASP A 225 -14.47 8.64 16.52
C ASP A 225 -15.04 9.45 15.33
N LYS A 226 -16.35 9.36 15.13
CA LYS A 226 -17.07 10.07 14.07
C LYS A 226 -16.96 11.59 14.24
N PRO A 227 -16.49 12.35 13.21
CA PRO A 227 -16.35 13.80 13.29
C PRO A 227 -17.69 14.52 13.51
N LYS A 228 -17.60 15.76 13.99
CA LYS A 228 -18.74 16.67 13.96
C LYS A 228 -18.62 17.58 12.74
N LEU A 229 -19.66 17.69 11.93
CA LEU A 229 -19.69 18.52 10.73
C LEU A 229 -20.81 19.54 10.84
N MET A 230 -20.48 20.79 10.53
CA MET A 230 -21.41 21.90 10.40
C MET A 230 -21.22 22.57 9.04
N VAL A 231 -22.32 23.04 8.45
CA VAL A 231 -22.29 23.81 7.19
C VAL A 231 -23.06 25.10 7.39
N THR A 232 -22.39 26.22 7.16
CA THR A 232 -22.98 27.55 7.16
C THR A 232 -23.05 28.11 5.74
N ASN A 233 -24.06 28.92 5.46
CA ASN A 233 -24.16 29.60 4.16
C ASN A 233 -23.59 31.00 4.30
N GLU A 234 -22.49 31.25 3.62
CA GLU A 234 -21.82 32.55 3.57
C GLU A 234 -22.09 33.23 2.22
N SER A 235 -21.75 34.51 2.11
CA SER A 235 -21.85 35.25 0.83
C SER A 235 -20.96 34.67 -0.27
N SER A 236 -19.90 33.97 0.10
CA SER A 236 -18.95 33.27 -0.78
C SER A 236 -19.41 31.88 -1.19
N GLY A 237 -20.44 31.32 -0.56
CA GLY A 237 -20.95 29.97 -0.78
C GLY A 237 -21.00 29.16 0.53
N PRO A 238 -21.41 27.89 0.45
CA PRO A 238 -21.40 27.01 1.62
C PRO A 238 -20.00 26.85 2.20
N HIS A 239 -19.91 26.99 3.52
CA HIS A 239 -18.69 26.81 4.30
C HIS A 239 -18.90 25.62 5.23
N ALA A 240 -18.19 24.51 4.94
CA ALA A 240 -18.16 23.32 5.78
C ALA A 240 -17.03 23.45 6.80
N HIS A 241 -17.32 23.14 8.04
CA HIS A 241 -16.38 23.10 9.15
C HIS A 241 -16.60 21.81 9.92
N TRP A 242 -15.51 21.15 10.32
CA TRP A 242 -15.56 19.91 11.12
C TRP A 242 -14.58 19.95 12.27
N GLU A 243 -14.89 19.16 13.29
CA GLU A 243 -14.13 19.10 14.53
C GLU A 243 -13.70 17.66 14.80
N ASP A 244 -12.49 17.51 15.37
CA ASP A 244 -12.01 16.27 15.94
C ASP A 244 -12.89 15.92 17.15
N PRO A 245 -13.53 14.74 17.15
CA PRO A 245 -14.39 14.31 18.26
C PRO A 245 -13.62 13.88 19.51
N GLY A 246 -12.29 13.72 19.41
CA GLY A 246 -11.44 13.07 20.39
C GLY A 246 -11.31 11.56 20.16
N GLY A 247 -10.74 10.83 21.10
CA GLY A 247 -10.44 9.40 20.97
C GLY A 247 -9.09 9.16 20.31
N GLU A 248 -9.03 8.23 19.32
CA GLU A 248 -7.80 7.93 18.58
C GLU A 248 -7.33 9.15 17.76
N PRO A 249 -6.02 9.40 17.70
CA PRO A 249 -5.47 10.56 16.99
C PRO A 249 -5.80 10.56 15.50
N VAL A 250 -6.37 11.66 15.02
CA VAL A 250 -6.62 11.85 13.59
C VAL A 250 -5.32 12.18 12.86
N TRP A 251 -5.04 11.45 11.78
CA TRP A 251 -3.91 11.67 10.87
C TRP A 251 -4.29 12.52 9.67
N LEU A 252 -5.41 12.16 9.01
CA LEU A 252 -5.96 12.85 7.85
C LEU A 252 -7.49 12.95 7.97
N TRP A 253 -8.06 13.91 7.28
CA TRP A 253 -9.49 13.98 7.01
C TRP A 253 -9.77 13.47 5.59
N VAL A 254 -10.84 12.70 5.45
CA VAL A 254 -11.39 12.31 4.15
C VAL A 254 -12.63 13.16 3.93
N LEU A 255 -12.52 14.16 3.05
CA LEU A 255 -13.62 15.00 2.63
C LEU A 255 -14.18 14.47 1.30
N GLN A 256 -15.42 14.06 1.30
CA GLN A 256 -16.15 13.68 0.10
C GLN A 256 -17.32 14.63 -0.11
N PHE A 257 -17.51 15.08 -1.33
CA PHE A 257 -18.66 15.91 -1.68
C PHE A 257 -19.17 15.59 -3.06
N ARG A 258 -20.49 15.76 -3.25
CA ARG A 258 -21.16 15.53 -4.52
C ARG A 258 -21.69 16.85 -5.06
N THR A 259 -21.32 17.18 -6.30
CA THR A 259 -21.80 18.35 -7.03
C THR A 259 -22.32 17.89 -8.40
N ASP A 260 -23.56 18.23 -8.72
CA ASP A 260 -24.21 17.84 -10.00
C ASP A 260 -24.12 16.33 -10.29
N GLY A 261 -24.25 15.50 -9.24
CA GLY A 261 -24.18 14.04 -9.33
C GLY A 261 -22.77 13.45 -9.37
N VAL A 262 -21.73 14.28 -9.42
CA VAL A 262 -20.31 13.84 -9.46
C VAL A 262 -19.69 13.91 -8.08
N TRP A 263 -19.12 12.80 -7.62
CA TRP A 263 -18.38 12.72 -6.37
C TRP A 263 -16.94 13.17 -6.53
N THR A 264 -16.46 13.95 -5.56
CA THR A 264 -15.05 14.31 -5.42
C THR A 264 -14.57 13.87 -4.03
N THR A 265 -13.35 13.32 -3.96
CA THR A 265 -12.68 12.94 -2.71
C THR A 265 -11.41 13.75 -2.56
N GLU A 266 -11.23 14.37 -1.40
CA GLU A 266 -10.01 15.09 -1.02
C GLU A 266 -9.48 14.48 0.29
N PHE A 267 -8.15 14.31 0.38
CA PHE A 267 -7.46 13.95 1.62
C PHE A 267 -6.79 15.20 2.17
N LEU A 268 -7.17 15.57 3.38
CA LEU A 268 -6.76 16.83 3.96
C LEU A 268 -5.91 16.58 5.23
N PRO A 269 -4.87 17.37 5.47
CA PRO A 269 -4.08 17.25 6.68
C PRO A 269 -4.92 17.58 7.92
N VAL A 270 -4.55 17.03 9.08
CA VAL A 270 -5.30 17.14 10.34
C VAL A 270 -5.60 18.59 10.76
N ASN A 271 -4.73 19.54 10.41
CA ASN A 271 -4.92 20.95 10.73
C ASN A 271 -5.86 21.71 9.76
N GLN A 272 -6.32 21.07 8.69
CA GLN A 272 -7.29 21.65 7.77
C GLN A 272 -8.69 21.12 8.11
N THR A 273 -9.45 21.90 8.86
CA THR A 273 -10.75 21.52 9.39
C THR A 273 -11.92 22.28 8.76
N ALA A 274 -11.70 22.91 7.60
CA ALA A 274 -12.75 23.65 6.90
C ALA A 274 -12.56 23.67 5.38
N ARG A 275 -13.68 23.84 4.66
CA ARG A 275 -13.71 23.99 3.21
C ARG A 275 -14.84 24.92 2.78
N THR A 276 -14.54 25.93 1.96
CA THR A 276 -15.53 26.79 1.30
C THR A 276 -15.75 26.36 -0.15
N PHE A 277 -17.02 26.29 -0.60
CA PHE A 277 -17.41 25.91 -1.93
C PHE A 277 -17.90 27.14 -2.72
N PHE A 278 -17.01 27.70 -3.55
CA PHE A 278 -17.24 29.03 -4.18
C PHE A 278 -18.16 29.00 -5.41
N SER A 279 -18.05 28.00 -6.28
CA SER A 279 -18.63 28.07 -7.61
C SER A 279 -19.90 27.23 -7.79
N SER A 280 -19.94 26.06 -7.19
CA SER A 280 -21.07 25.13 -7.28
C SER A 280 -21.27 24.47 -5.92
N PRO A 281 -22.32 24.87 -5.19
CA PRO A 281 -22.57 24.29 -3.88
C PRO A 281 -22.91 22.80 -4.01
N PRO A 282 -22.22 21.94 -3.22
CA PRO A 282 -22.52 20.50 -3.25
C PRO A 282 -23.91 20.20 -2.71
N ASP A 283 -24.48 19.09 -3.16
CA ASP A 283 -25.74 18.54 -2.62
C ASP A 283 -25.49 17.59 -1.45
N VAL A 284 -24.30 17.02 -1.36
CA VAL A 284 -23.88 16.14 -0.25
C VAL A 284 -22.47 16.49 0.15
N ILE A 285 -22.22 16.55 1.47
CA ILE A 285 -20.89 16.64 2.06
C ILE A 285 -20.75 15.52 3.08
N ALA A 286 -19.67 14.75 3.02
CA ALA A 286 -19.29 13.74 3.98
C ALA A 286 -17.87 13.97 4.47
N VAL A 287 -17.64 13.75 5.76
CA VAL A 287 -16.31 13.83 6.37
C VAL A 287 -16.11 12.63 7.27
N SER A 288 -14.98 11.97 7.12
CA SER A 288 -14.49 10.94 8.04
C SER A 288 -13.06 11.29 8.53
N ALA A 289 -12.70 10.73 9.65
CA ALA A 289 -11.36 10.82 10.24
C ALA A 289 -10.57 9.55 9.91
N LEU A 290 -9.30 9.68 9.60
CA LEU A 290 -8.40 8.59 9.32
C LEU A 290 -7.23 8.63 10.30
N ASP A 291 -6.91 7.50 10.91
CA ASP A 291 -5.70 7.35 11.71
C ASP A 291 -4.46 7.06 10.84
N ARG A 292 -3.31 6.93 11.48
CA ARG A 292 -2.02 6.74 10.79
C ARG A 292 -1.83 5.33 10.21
N VAL A 293 -2.59 4.34 10.66
CA VAL A 293 -2.52 2.96 10.14
C VAL A 293 -3.64 2.64 9.15
N GLY A 294 -4.49 3.63 8.85
CA GLY A 294 -5.50 3.56 7.81
C GLY A 294 -6.90 3.17 8.29
N ASN A 295 -7.15 3.15 9.61
CA ASN A 295 -8.52 2.96 10.11
C ASN A 295 -9.33 4.22 9.91
N GLU A 296 -10.45 4.11 9.22
CA GLU A 296 -11.37 5.20 8.90
C GLU A 296 -12.56 5.17 9.86
N SER A 297 -12.95 6.33 10.37
CA SER A 297 -14.15 6.48 11.19
C SER A 297 -15.43 6.32 10.36
N GLU A 298 -16.55 6.14 11.03
CA GLU A 298 -17.86 6.36 10.40
C GLU A 298 -17.94 7.80 9.87
N PRO A 299 -18.42 8.01 8.61
CA PRO A 299 -18.55 9.34 8.07
C PRO A 299 -19.74 10.09 8.70
N VAL A 300 -19.58 11.39 8.91
CA VAL A 300 -20.70 12.30 9.09
C VAL A 300 -21.15 12.81 7.73
N VAL A 301 -22.46 12.69 7.44
CA VAL A 301 -23.02 13.06 6.13
C VAL A 301 -24.09 14.15 6.32
N LEU A 302 -23.97 15.24 5.56
CA LEU A 302 -24.99 16.27 5.44
C LEU A 302 -25.49 16.36 4.00
N GLU A 303 -26.79 16.38 3.82
CA GLU A 303 -27.44 16.57 2.52
C GLU A 303 -28.13 17.93 2.48
N ARG A 304 -27.98 18.63 1.37
CA ARG A 304 -28.69 19.89 1.13
C ARG A 304 -30.17 19.58 0.85
N SER A 305 -31.06 20.14 1.65
CA SER A 305 -32.49 20.03 1.42
C SER A 305 -32.87 20.70 0.09
N ALA A 306 -33.73 20.05 -0.69
CA ALA A 306 -34.31 20.70 -1.87
C ALA A 306 -34.98 22.03 -1.44
N PRO A 307 -34.85 23.11 -2.24
CA PRO A 307 -35.52 24.37 -1.93
C PRO A 307 -37.00 24.11 -1.74
N ARG A 308 -37.52 24.41 -0.55
CA ARG A 308 -38.98 24.38 -0.32
C ARG A 308 -39.61 25.42 -1.25
N THR A 309 -40.45 25.01 -2.14
CA THR A 309 -41.34 25.94 -2.90
C THR A 309 -42.29 26.58 -1.89
N ILE A 310 -41.89 27.71 -1.31
CA ILE A 310 -42.75 28.51 -0.45
C ILE A 310 -43.67 29.28 -1.40
N ARG A 311 -44.95 28.94 -1.40
CA ARG A 311 -45.95 29.83 -1.96
C ARG A 311 -45.86 31.17 -1.26
N LEU A 312 -45.54 32.21 -2.04
CA LEU A 312 -45.54 33.65 -1.80
C LEU A 312 -45.85 34.11 -0.36
N GLY A 313 -44.80 34.67 0.32
CA GLY A 313 -44.99 35.45 1.53
C GLY A 313 -43.81 35.55 2.50
N GLY A 314 -42.56 35.39 2.09
CA GLY A 314 -41.45 35.60 3.04
C GLY A 314 -40.07 35.58 2.37
N LYS A 315 -39.33 36.66 2.51
CA LYS A 315 -37.91 36.76 2.12
C LYS A 315 -37.06 35.82 3.00
N GLY A 316 -36.49 34.78 2.42
CA GLY A 316 -35.54 33.92 3.12
C GLY A 316 -35.17 32.69 2.28
N THR A 317 -34.23 32.84 1.33
CA THR A 317 -33.62 31.69 0.63
C THR A 317 -32.44 31.18 1.47
N GLY A 318 -32.74 30.52 2.58
CA GLY A 318 -31.74 29.79 3.35
C GLY A 318 -31.63 28.37 2.77
N LEU A 319 -30.46 28.00 2.29
CA LEU A 319 -30.13 26.60 2.05
C LEU A 319 -30.06 25.88 3.41
N ASP A 320 -30.87 24.85 3.59
CA ASP A 320 -30.94 24.07 4.83
C ASP A 320 -30.22 22.73 4.66
N TRP A 321 -29.39 22.36 5.63
CA TRP A 321 -28.60 21.12 5.63
C TRP A 321 -29.17 20.15 6.67
N ARG A 322 -29.41 18.91 6.28
CA ARG A 322 -29.96 17.88 7.18
C ARG A 322 -29.01 16.70 7.29
N ARG A 323 -28.94 16.12 8.49
CA ARG A 323 -28.28 14.83 8.72
C ARG A 323 -29.12 13.72 8.06
N ASN A 324 -28.48 12.88 7.26
CA ASN A 324 -29.11 11.66 6.75
C ASN A 324 -29.18 10.63 7.89
N ALA A 325 -30.38 10.27 8.34
CA ALA A 325 -30.56 9.35 9.46
C ALA A 325 -30.53 7.86 9.03
N ASN A 326 -30.36 7.60 7.71
CA ASN A 326 -30.45 6.25 7.16
C ASN A 326 -29.25 5.99 6.21
N ARG A 327 -28.13 5.59 6.78
CA ARG A 327 -27.19 4.62 6.17
C ARG A 327 -26.21 4.14 7.21
#